data_f0670956fdee0e2b311692cfc4f5027c
#
_entry.id   f0670956fdee0e2b311692cfc4f5027c
#
_cell.length_a   1.000
_cell.length_b   1.000
_cell.length_c   1.000
_cell.angle_alpha   90.00
_cell.angle_beta   90.00
_cell.angle_gamma   90.00
#
_symmetry.space_group_name_H-M   'P 1'
#
loop_
_entity.id
_entity.type
_entity.pdbx_description
1 polymer ?
#
loop_
_entity_poly.entity_id
_entity_poly.type
_entity_poly.pdbx_seq_one_letter_code
_entity_poly.pdbx_strand_id
1 'polypeptide(L)'
;MDAAERSARADAYESVRGEIVDLVPAAARRVLDLGCSTGWLAAALKARGDVEVVGIEREPEYAEAARAHCDRVVVGDVEAVPGDLGRFDCLVAADVLEHLVDPWSALDAYVAMLDPGCRAVVSLPNAAHWTTFAALARGSWPRRPEGIHDATHLRWFTLRDAIALCEGAGLRVEHVERRPWVLWRGTRLDRHAGPLARLSAFTFQHVLAARKVSRP
;
A
#
# COMPACT_ATOMS: atom_id res chain seq x y z
N MET A 1 -18.76 4.28 -4.17
CA MET A 1 -18.14 5.65 -4.18
C MET A 1 -18.85 6.48 -5.25
N ASP A 2 -19.29 7.70 -4.96
CA ASP A 2 -19.95 8.55 -5.95
C ASP A 2 -18.91 9.28 -6.86
N ALA A 3 -19.38 9.95 -7.94
CA ALA A 3 -18.51 10.61 -8.91
C ALA A 3 -17.72 11.80 -8.32
N ALA A 4 -18.29 12.50 -7.33
CA ALA A 4 -17.64 13.63 -6.68
C ALA A 4 -16.52 13.15 -5.72
N GLU A 5 -16.77 12.07 -5.00
CA GLU A 5 -15.75 11.42 -4.16
C GLU A 5 -14.59 10.86 -4.99
N ARG A 6 -14.88 10.27 -6.16
CA ARG A 6 -13.85 9.81 -7.10
C ARG A 6 -12.96 10.95 -7.58
N SER A 7 -13.57 12.05 -8.03
CA SER A 7 -12.81 13.21 -8.52
C SER A 7 -11.92 13.81 -7.44
N ALA A 8 -12.39 13.88 -6.19
CA ALA A 8 -11.58 14.38 -5.08
C ALA A 8 -10.39 13.49 -4.73
N ARG A 9 -10.44 12.21 -5.09
CA ARG A 9 -9.40 11.21 -4.81
C ARG A 9 -8.53 10.86 -6.02
N ALA A 10 -8.84 11.38 -7.22
CA ALA A 10 -8.15 11.04 -8.46
C ALA A 10 -6.62 11.18 -8.33
N ASP A 11 -6.14 12.32 -7.78
CA ASP A 11 -4.71 12.56 -7.58
C ASP A 11 -4.02 11.51 -6.67
N ALA A 12 -4.74 10.99 -5.68
CA ALA A 12 -4.20 9.97 -4.78
C ALA A 12 -4.14 8.59 -5.45
N TYR A 13 -5.12 8.26 -6.30
CA TYR A 13 -5.22 6.99 -7.00
C TYR A 13 -4.40 6.92 -8.28
N GLU A 14 -4.05 8.05 -8.89
CA GLU A 14 -3.36 8.12 -10.18
C GLU A 14 -1.87 8.50 -10.07
N SER A 15 -1.38 8.86 -8.88
CA SER A 15 0.01 9.26 -8.72
C SER A 15 0.95 8.05 -8.74
N VAL A 16 1.92 8.06 -9.67
CA VAL A 16 3.01 7.08 -9.67
C VAL A 16 3.87 7.27 -8.42
N ARG A 17 3.91 6.26 -7.57
CA ARG A 17 4.68 6.24 -6.34
C ARG A 17 6.02 5.54 -6.56
N GLY A 18 7.03 6.32 -6.99
CA GLY A 18 8.35 5.82 -7.32
C GLY A 18 8.97 4.96 -6.21
N GLU A 19 8.76 5.33 -4.95
CA GLU A 19 9.27 4.59 -3.80
C GLU A 19 8.69 3.16 -3.68
N ILE A 20 7.47 2.91 -4.16
CA ILE A 20 6.90 1.54 -4.23
C ILE A 20 7.53 0.79 -5.40
N VAL A 21 7.59 1.43 -6.56
CA VAL A 21 8.20 0.86 -7.78
C VAL A 21 9.64 0.43 -7.51
N ASP A 22 10.43 1.26 -6.81
CA ASP A 22 11.85 0.98 -6.51
C ASP A 22 12.04 -0.19 -5.54
N LEU A 23 11.04 -0.48 -4.70
CA LEU A 23 11.09 -1.61 -3.79
C LEU A 23 10.68 -2.94 -4.44
N VAL A 24 9.98 -2.92 -5.58
CA VAL A 24 9.70 -4.13 -6.35
C VAL A 24 11.01 -4.63 -6.98
N PRO A 25 11.42 -5.90 -6.76
CA PRO A 25 12.66 -6.42 -7.30
C PRO A 25 12.71 -6.30 -8.83
N ALA A 26 13.84 -5.81 -9.37
CA ALA A 26 14.02 -5.72 -10.81
C ALA A 26 13.99 -7.09 -11.53
N ALA A 27 14.27 -8.16 -10.78
CA ALA A 27 14.21 -9.53 -11.27
C ALA A 27 12.80 -10.16 -11.19
N ALA A 28 11.82 -9.48 -10.58
CA ALA A 28 10.46 -9.99 -10.51
C ALA A 28 9.87 -10.10 -11.91
N ARG A 29 9.30 -11.26 -12.21
CA ARG A 29 8.66 -11.57 -13.49
C ARG A 29 7.14 -11.61 -13.39
N ARG A 30 6.62 -11.82 -12.18
CA ARG A 30 5.20 -11.91 -11.93
C ARG A 30 4.82 -11.23 -10.62
N VAL A 31 4.06 -10.14 -10.71
CA VAL A 31 3.69 -9.26 -9.60
C VAL A 31 2.18 -9.31 -9.39
N LEU A 32 1.76 -9.46 -8.12
CA LEU A 32 0.38 -9.29 -7.71
C LEU A 32 0.21 -7.92 -7.06
N ASP A 33 -0.73 -7.13 -7.57
CA ASP A 33 -1.06 -5.79 -7.09
C ASP A 33 -2.47 -5.76 -6.48
N LEU A 34 -2.54 -5.64 -5.16
CA LEU A 34 -3.80 -5.56 -4.43
C LEU A 34 -4.28 -4.10 -4.41
N GLY A 35 -5.53 -3.87 -4.86
CA GLY A 35 -6.06 -2.52 -5.04
C GLY A 35 -5.33 -1.78 -6.15
N CYS A 36 -5.24 -2.39 -7.34
CA CYS A 36 -4.41 -1.88 -8.42
C CYS A 36 -4.92 -0.56 -9.04
N SER A 37 -6.09 -0.07 -8.64
CA SER A 37 -6.68 1.17 -9.13
C SER A 37 -6.70 1.22 -10.67
N THR A 38 -6.19 2.28 -11.28
CA THR A 38 -6.09 2.44 -12.74
C THR A 38 -4.88 1.73 -13.37
N GLY A 39 -4.11 0.95 -12.59
CA GLY A 39 -2.96 0.19 -13.09
C GLY A 39 -1.65 0.98 -13.20
N TRP A 40 -1.52 2.10 -12.47
CA TRP A 40 -0.31 2.95 -12.51
C TRP A 40 0.98 2.18 -12.16
N LEU A 41 0.89 1.24 -11.19
CA LEU A 41 2.05 0.42 -10.81
C LEU A 41 2.45 -0.50 -11.96
N ALA A 42 1.49 -1.18 -12.60
CA ALA A 42 1.74 -2.04 -13.74
C ALA A 42 2.42 -1.28 -14.89
N ALA A 43 1.90 -0.07 -15.22
CA ALA A 43 2.50 0.79 -16.23
C ALA A 43 3.96 1.13 -15.89
N ALA A 44 4.24 1.52 -14.64
CA ALA A 44 5.58 1.88 -14.18
C ALA A 44 6.54 0.68 -14.17
N LEU A 45 6.07 -0.50 -13.76
CA LEU A 45 6.90 -1.72 -13.75
C LEU A 45 7.23 -2.18 -15.16
N LYS A 46 6.26 -2.17 -16.08
CA LYS A 46 6.47 -2.54 -17.50
C LYS A 46 7.41 -1.58 -18.22
N ALA A 47 7.44 -0.31 -17.83
CA ALA A 47 8.44 0.64 -18.34
C ALA A 47 9.88 0.30 -17.92
N ARG A 48 10.07 -0.50 -16.86
CA ARG A 48 11.38 -0.97 -16.38
C ARG A 48 11.84 -2.27 -17.03
N GLY A 49 10.92 -3.08 -17.54
CA GLY A 49 11.25 -4.37 -18.15
C GLY A 49 10.05 -5.29 -18.34
N ASP A 50 10.32 -6.51 -18.73
CA ASP A 50 9.32 -7.54 -18.99
C ASP A 50 8.82 -8.13 -17.66
N VAL A 51 7.57 -7.85 -17.31
CA VAL A 51 6.90 -8.29 -16.08
C VAL A 51 5.41 -8.50 -16.35
N GLU A 52 4.89 -9.64 -15.89
CA GLU A 52 3.45 -9.88 -15.82
C GLU A 52 2.90 -9.25 -14.54
N VAL A 53 1.85 -8.43 -14.65
CA VAL A 53 1.17 -7.83 -13.50
C VAL A 53 -0.29 -8.28 -13.47
N VAL A 54 -0.66 -8.93 -12.37
CA VAL A 54 -2.05 -9.28 -12.04
C VAL A 54 -2.56 -8.31 -11.01
N GLY A 55 -3.61 -7.57 -11.34
CA GLY A 55 -4.25 -6.61 -10.43
C GLY A 55 -5.56 -7.16 -9.87
N ILE A 56 -5.86 -6.79 -8.62
CA ILE A 56 -7.19 -6.96 -8.01
C ILE A 56 -7.74 -5.57 -7.72
N GLU A 57 -8.95 -5.28 -8.22
CA GLU A 57 -9.58 -3.98 -8.01
C GLU A 57 -11.09 -4.16 -7.79
N ARG A 58 -11.62 -3.49 -6.77
CA ARG A 58 -13.03 -3.61 -6.41
C ARG A 58 -13.94 -2.75 -7.28
N GLU A 59 -13.50 -1.55 -7.63
CA GLU A 59 -14.28 -0.59 -8.41
C GLU A 59 -14.21 -0.93 -9.91
N PRO A 60 -15.33 -1.30 -10.56
CA PRO A 60 -15.30 -1.77 -11.95
C PRO A 60 -14.74 -0.75 -12.94
N GLU A 61 -14.94 0.55 -12.71
CA GLU A 61 -14.43 1.62 -13.57
C GLU A 61 -12.90 1.71 -13.52
N TYR A 62 -12.30 1.60 -12.33
CA TYR A 62 -10.85 1.56 -12.18
C TYR A 62 -10.27 0.26 -12.72
N ALA A 63 -10.93 -0.87 -12.46
CA ALA A 63 -10.52 -2.16 -13.02
C ALA A 63 -10.52 -2.15 -14.56
N GLU A 64 -11.49 -1.49 -15.19
CA GLU A 64 -11.51 -1.34 -16.64
C GLU A 64 -10.33 -0.51 -17.15
N ALA A 65 -10.02 0.62 -16.49
CA ALA A 65 -8.85 1.43 -16.81
C ALA A 65 -7.53 0.65 -16.61
N ALA A 66 -7.44 -0.15 -15.54
CA ALA A 66 -6.26 -0.96 -15.24
C ALA A 66 -5.94 -2.00 -16.32
N ARG A 67 -6.93 -2.48 -17.09
CA ARG A 67 -6.72 -3.43 -18.20
C ARG A 67 -5.81 -2.91 -19.31
N ALA A 68 -5.64 -1.60 -19.41
CA ALA A 68 -4.68 -1.02 -20.35
C ALA A 68 -3.21 -1.29 -19.94
N HIS A 69 -2.97 -1.64 -18.68
CA HIS A 69 -1.63 -1.75 -18.11
C HIS A 69 -1.33 -3.11 -17.50
N CYS A 70 -2.32 -3.72 -16.82
CA CYS A 70 -2.20 -5.05 -16.23
C CYS A 70 -2.44 -6.14 -17.29
N ASP A 71 -1.76 -7.29 -17.13
CA ASP A 71 -1.96 -8.47 -17.98
C ASP A 71 -3.26 -9.19 -17.64
N ARG A 72 -3.65 -9.12 -16.37
CA ARG A 72 -4.93 -9.63 -15.87
C ARG A 72 -5.45 -8.70 -14.78
N VAL A 73 -6.74 -8.39 -14.82
CA VAL A 73 -7.43 -7.67 -13.75
C VAL A 73 -8.59 -8.53 -13.25
N VAL A 74 -8.59 -8.79 -11.95
CA VAL A 74 -9.68 -9.44 -11.25
C VAL A 74 -10.54 -8.36 -10.60
N VAL A 75 -11.80 -8.26 -11.02
CA VAL A 75 -12.76 -7.34 -10.41
C VAL A 75 -13.34 -8.02 -9.17
N GLY A 76 -13.06 -7.48 -8.00
CA GLY A 76 -13.54 -8.06 -6.74
C GLY A 76 -12.90 -7.44 -5.50
N ASP A 77 -13.45 -7.83 -4.36
CA ASP A 77 -12.93 -7.42 -3.06
C ASP A 77 -11.65 -8.20 -2.73
N VAL A 78 -10.64 -7.49 -2.26
CA VAL A 78 -9.37 -8.09 -1.79
C VAL A 78 -9.62 -9.09 -0.66
N GLU A 79 -10.62 -8.87 0.19
CA GLU A 79 -10.96 -9.83 1.27
C GLU A 79 -11.61 -11.11 0.76
N ALA A 80 -12.20 -11.09 -0.42
CA ALA A 80 -12.83 -12.28 -1.02
C ALA A 80 -11.85 -13.22 -1.73
N VAL A 81 -10.56 -13.09 -1.49
CA VAL A 81 -9.44 -13.80 -2.12
C VAL A 81 -9.86 -14.64 -3.32
N PRO A 82 -9.62 -14.19 -4.55
CA PRO A 82 -10.05 -14.95 -5.74
C PRO A 82 -9.41 -16.33 -5.73
N GLY A 83 -10.05 -17.30 -6.38
CA GLY A 83 -9.50 -18.65 -6.54
C GLY A 83 -8.08 -18.66 -7.11
N ASP A 84 -7.64 -19.74 -7.67
CA ASP A 84 -6.25 -19.91 -8.10
C ASP A 84 -5.78 -18.79 -9.06
N LEU A 85 -4.91 -17.92 -8.53
CA LEU A 85 -4.18 -16.89 -9.27
C LEU A 85 -2.75 -17.36 -9.65
N GLY A 86 -2.33 -18.51 -9.17
CA GLY A 86 -0.98 -19.04 -9.34
C GLY A 86 0.03 -18.47 -8.32
N ARG A 87 1.32 -18.49 -8.66
CA ARG A 87 2.42 -18.05 -7.80
C ARG A 87 2.97 -16.72 -8.29
N PHE A 88 3.56 -15.93 -7.38
CA PHE A 88 4.09 -14.61 -7.66
C PHE A 88 5.49 -14.43 -7.07
N ASP A 89 6.30 -13.59 -7.74
CA ASP A 89 7.64 -13.19 -7.29
C ASP A 89 7.58 -12.01 -6.34
N CYS A 90 6.54 -11.18 -6.49
CA CYS A 90 6.32 -10.02 -5.64
C CYS A 90 4.83 -9.79 -5.42
N LEU A 91 4.49 -9.40 -4.18
CA LEU A 91 3.18 -8.90 -3.77
C LEU A 91 3.30 -7.41 -3.47
N VAL A 92 2.36 -6.61 -3.97
CA VAL A 92 2.22 -5.20 -3.58
C VAL A 92 0.85 -4.98 -2.97
N ALA A 93 0.81 -4.32 -1.80
CA ALA A 93 -0.38 -3.86 -1.12
C ALA A 93 -0.16 -2.39 -0.72
N ALA A 94 -0.49 -1.48 -1.64
CA ALA A 94 -0.21 -0.06 -1.50
C ALA A 94 -1.48 0.69 -1.11
N ASP A 95 -1.60 1.05 0.18
CA ASP A 95 -2.73 1.80 0.74
C ASP A 95 -4.07 1.09 0.52
N VAL A 96 -4.11 -0.20 0.80
CA VAL A 96 -5.29 -1.05 0.68
C VAL A 96 -5.67 -1.74 2.00
N LEU A 97 -4.67 -2.18 2.78
CA LEU A 97 -4.92 -3.01 3.97
C LEU A 97 -5.65 -2.27 5.09
N GLU A 98 -5.49 -0.95 5.19
CA GLU A 98 -6.21 -0.11 6.15
C GLU A 98 -7.71 0.00 5.86
N HIS A 99 -8.14 -0.32 4.64
CA HIS A 99 -9.55 -0.32 4.23
C HIS A 99 -10.26 -1.65 4.48
N LEU A 100 -9.53 -2.70 4.85
CA LEU A 100 -10.08 -4.03 5.03
C LEU A 100 -10.67 -4.23 6.44
N VAL A 101 -11.65 -5.09 6.54
CA VAL A 101 -12.23 -5.52 7.84
C VAL A 101 -11.25 -6.47 8.54
N ASP A 102 -10.63 -7.40 7.80
CA ASP A 102 -9.61 -8.33 8.31
C ASP A 102 -8.35 -8.34 7.43
N PRO A 103 -7.47 -7.31 7.55
CA PRO A 103 -6.24 -7.25 6.78
C PRO A 103 -5.25 -8.37 7.11
N TRP A 104 -5.35 -8.97 8.30
CA TRP A 104 -4.45 -10.06 8.73
C TRP A 104 -4.70 -11.32 7.92
N SER A 105 -5.95 -11.80 7.86
CA SER A 105 -6.33 -12.98 7.06
C SER A 105 -6.13 -12.72 5.57
N ALA A 106 -6.45 -11.53 5.07
CA ALA A 106 -6.21 -11.18 3.67
C ALA A 106 -4.72 -11.24 3.32
N LEU A 107 -3.86 -10.57 4.10
CA LEU A 107 -2.42 -10.57 3.84
C LEU A 107 -1.83 -11.99 3.92
N ASP A 108 -2.22 -12.81 4.92
CA ASP A 108 -1.75 -14.20 5.04
C ASP A 108 -2.10 -15.03 3.80
N ALA A 109 -3.33 -14.92 3.30
CA ALA A 109 -3.79 -15.63 2.11
C ALA A 109 -2.99 -15.26 0.85
N TYR A 110 -2.70 -13.97 0.63
CA TYR A 110 -1.90 -13.53 -0.52
C TYR A 110 -0.41 -13.84 -0.37
N VAL A 111 0.14 -13.74 0.83
CA VAL A 111 1.51 -14.16 1.11
C VAL A 111 1.68 -15.67 0.86
N ALA A 112 0.63 -16.48 1.09
CA ALA A 112 0.67 -17.89 0.73
C ALA A 112 0.96 -18.14 -0.77
N MET A 113 0.59 -17.18 -1.65
CA MET A 113 0.84 -17.24 -3.10
C MET A 113 2.28 -16.87 -3.51
N LEU A 114 3.11 -16.36 -2.59
CA LEU A 114 4.53 -16.13 -2.84
C LEU A 114 5.34 -17.41 -2.59
N ASP A 115 6.49 -17.54 -3.25
CA ASP A 115 7.48 -18.55 -2.88
C ASP A 115 8.39 -18.03 -1.75
N PRO A 116 9.00 -18.91 -0.94
CA PRO A 116 9.99 -18.51 0.06
C PRO A 116 11.10 -17.68 -0.58
N GLY A 117 11.46 -16.58 0.08
CA GLY A 117 12.46 -15.64 -0.44
C GLY A 117 11.89 -14.54 -1.34
N CYS A 118 10.65 -14.66 -1.82
CA CYS A 118 9.99 -13.60 -2.59
C CYS A 118 9.58 -12.42 -1.70
N ARG A 119 9.35 -11.27 -2.33
CA ARG A 119 9.14 -9.99 -1.64
C ARG A 119 7.67 -9.61 -1.58
N ALA A 120 7.29 -8.96 -0.46
CA ALA A 120 6.09 -8.17 -0.36
C ALA A 120 6.45 -6.71 -0.11
N VAL A 121 5.74 -5.78 -0.76
CA VAL A 121 5.81 -4.33 -0.54
C VAL A 121 4.47 -3.89 0.01
N VAL A 122 4.46 -3.37 1.23
CA VAL A 122 3.24 -2.94 1.94
C VAL A 122 3.35 -1.48 2.29
N SER A 123 2.37 -0.68 1.91
CA SER A 123 2.28 0.74 2.27
C SER A 123 1.09 0.98 3.16
N LEU A 124 1.30 1.71 4.28
CA LEU A 124 0.28 2.02 5.28
C LEU A 124 0.45 3.44 5.82
N PRO A 125 -0.65 4.20 6.01
CA PRO A 125 -0.64 5.46 6.73
C PRO A 125 -0.23 5.27 8.19
N ASN A 126 0.52 6.23 8.73
CA ASN A 126 1.01 6.14 10.10
C ASN A 126 0.06 6.82 11.09
N ALA A 127 -0.68 6.04 11.86
CA ALA A 127 -1.55 6.55 12.92
C ALA A 127 -0.80 7.29 14.04
N ALA A 128 0.52 7.05 14.20
CA ALA A 128 1.35 7.76 15.17
C ALA A 128 1.88 9.11 14.67
N HIS A 129 1.37 9.64 13.56
CA HIS A 129 1.72 10.97 13.09
C HIS A 129 1.21 12.06 14.05
N TRP A 130 1.97 13.17 14.20
CA TRP A 130 1.64 14.24 15.14
C TRP A 130 0.23 14.83 14.95
N THR A 131 -0.30 14.84 13.73
CA THR A 131 -1.66 15.35 13.44
C THR A 131 -2.74 14.52 14.14
N THR A 132 -2.51 13.22 14.33
CA THR A 132 -3.42 12.36 15.10
C THR A 132 -3.41 12.74 16.58
N PHE A 133 -2.23 12.95 17.18
CA PHE A 133 -2.13 13.41 18.57
C PHE A 133 -2.79 14.78 18.74
N ALA A 134 -2.57 15.69 17.80
CA ALA A 134 -3.19 17.01 17.83
C ALA A 134 -4.74 16.95 17.72
N ALA A 135 -5.28 16.02 16.95
CA ALA A 135 -6.72 15.81 16.85
C ALA A 135 -7.29 15.24 18.16
N LEU A 136 -6.65 14.21 18.71
CA LEU A 136 -7.05 13.59 19.98
C LEU A 136 -6.98 14.59 21.15
N ALA A 137 -5.94 15.41 21.20
CA ALA A 137 -5.82 16.48 22.23
C ALA A 137 -6.96 17.51 22.16
N ARG A 138 -7.63 17.63 21.02
CA ARG A 138 -8.83 18.45 20.83
C ARG A 138 -10.14 17.68 21.04
N GLY A 139 -10.08 16.43 21.49
CA GLY A 139 -11.24 15.56 21.69
C GLY A 139 -11.90 15.09 20.39
N SER A 140 -11.14 15.01 19.28
CA SER A 140 -11.69 14.71 17.96
C SER A 140 -10.96 13.54 17.29
N TRP A 141 -11.72 12.69 16.56
CA TRP A 141 -11.20 11.77 15.56
C TRP A 141 -11.77 12.19 14.20
N PRO A 142 -11.05 12.97 13.42
CA PRO A 142 -11.58 13.55 12.18
C PRO A 142 -11.85 12.46 11.13
N ARG A 143 -12.88 12.70 10.31
CA ARG A 143 -13.14 11.92 9.09
C ARG A 143 -12.86 12.84 7.91
N ARG A 144 -11.94 12.46 7.05
CA ARG A 144 -11.47 13.27 5.92
C ARG A 144 -11.66 12.52 4.61
N PRO A 145 -11.69 13.21 3.46
CA PRO A 145 -11.74 12.55 2.16
C PRO A 145 -10.45 11.81 1.79
N GLU A 146 -9.33 12.15 2.45
CA GLU A 146 -8.01 11.55 2.18
C GLU A 146 -7.08 11.58 3.41
N GLY A 147 -5.98 10.83 3.31
CA GLY A 147 -4.89 10.83 4.28
C GLY A 147 -5.11 9.90 5.46
N ILE A 148 -4.36 10.10 6.57
CA ILE A 148 -4.36 9.21 7.74
C ILE A 148 -5.78 8.98 8.30
N HIS A 149 -6.62 10.02 8.28
CA HIS A 149 -7.99 9.98 8.79
C HIS A 149 -9.03 9.86 7.67
N ASP A 150 -8.68 9.20 6.56
CA ASP A 150 -9.63 8.93 5.50
C ASP A 150 -10.88 8.24 6.06
N ALA A 151 -12.05 8.72 5.61
CA ALA A 151 -13.34 8.25 6.11
C ALA A 151 -13.61 6.77 5.82
N THR A 152 -12.88 6.17 4.88
CA THR A 152 -12.98 4.77 4.49
C THR A 152 -11.97 3.87 5.19
N HIS A 153 -11.03 4.42 5.98
CA HIS A 153 -10.14 3.60 6.79
C HIS A 153 -10.91 2.89 7.90
N LEU A 154 -10.75 1.60 7.99
CA LEU A 154 -11.31 0.74 9.03
C LEU A 154 -10.25 0.34 10.06
N ARG A 155 -8.97 0.40 9.69
CA ARG A 155 -7.82 0.03 10.53
C ARG A 155 -6.78 1.14 10.52
N TRP A 156 -6.09 1.30 11.64
CA TRP A 156 -5.02 2.28 11.80
C TRP A 156 -3.78 1.59 12.33
N PHE A 157 -2.65 1.85 11.69
CA PHE A 157 -1.39 1.19 11.98
C PHE A 157 -0.33 2.20 12.42
N THR A 158 0.38 1.89 13.50
CA THR A 158 1.70 2.46 13.75
C THR A 158 2.75 1.64 12.99
N LEU A 159 4.01 2.09 12.96
CA LEU A 159 5.09 1.28 12.37
C LEU A 159 5.20 -0.10 13.03
N ARG A 160 5.04 -0.17 14.36
CA ARG A 160 5.10 -1.43 15.11
C ARG A 160 3.98 -2.38 14.68
N ASP A 161 2.77 -1.87 14.52
CA ASP A 161 1.61 -2.67 14.12
C ASP A 161 1.74 -3.13 12.66
N ALA A 162 2.27 -2.27 11.76
CA ALA A 162 2.54 -2.61 10.38
C ALA A 162 3.61 -3.72 10.26
N ILE A 163 4.66 -3.68 11.09
CA ILE A 163 5.67 -4.75 11.17
C ILE A 163 5.02 -6.03 11.68
N ALA A 164 4.25 -5.97 12.77
CA ALA A 164 3.57 -7.13 13.34
C ALA A 164 2.56 -7.76 12.36
N LEU A 165 1.85 -6.96 11.56
CA LEU A 165 0.97 -7.43 10.49
C LEU A 165 1.77 -8.26 9.46
N CYS A 166 2.89 -7.73 8.98
CA CYS A 166 3.75 -8.44 8.03
C CYS A 166 4.32 -9.73 8.62
N GLU A 167 4.85 -9.67 9.86
CA GLU A 167 5.45 -10.83 10.53
C GLU A 167 4.41 -11.92 10.82
N GLY A 168 3.19 -11.54 11.21
CA GLY A 168 2.08 -12.47 11.39
C GLY A 168 1.72 -13.25 10.13
N ALA A 169 1.86 -12.64 8.97
CA ALA A 169 1.66 -13.27 7.66
C ALA A 169 2.88 -14.10 7.18
N GLY A 170 3.93 -14.27 8.00
CA GLY A 170 5.13 -15.02 7.62
C GLY A 170 6.10 -14.25 6.74
N LEU A 171 6.10 -12.93 6.85
CA LEU A 171 7.06 -12.03 6.22
C LEU A 171 8.08 -11.55 7.25
N ARG A 172 9.33 -11.35 6.83
CA ARG A 172 10.36 -10.64 7.61
C ARG A 172 10.61 -9.29 6.98
N VAL A 173 10.34 -8.20 7.72
CA VAL A 173 10.60 -6.84 7.25
C VAL A 173 12.11 -6.61 7.16
N GLU A 174 12.59 -6.23 5.98
CA GLU A 174 14.02 -5.99 5.69
C GLU A 174 14.31 -4.50 5.52
N HIS A 175 13.32 -3.72 5.08
CA HIS A 175 13.48 -2.29 4.84
C HIS A 175 12.19 -1.55 5.16
N VAL A 176 12.34 -0.33 5.69
CA VAL A 176 11.23 0.60 5.95
C VAL A 176 11.58 1.95 5.35
N GLU A 177 10.89 2.31 4.28
CA GLU A 177 10.90 3.66 3.76
C GLU A 177 9.91 4.51 4.53
N ARG A 178 10.33 5.69 4.97
CA ARG A 178 9.52 6.65 5.72
C ARG A 178 9.24 7.87 4.88
N ARG A 179 7.99 8.16 4.66
CA ARG A 179 7.57 9.38 3.97
C ARG A 179 7.28 10.48 5.00
N PRO A 180 8.16 11.45 5.13
CA PRO A 180 7.96 12.53 6.10
C PRO A 180 6.89 13.52 5.62
N TRP A 181 6.13 14.04 6.58
CA TRP A 181 5.30 15.20 6.41
C TRP A 181 5.32 16.03 7.70
N VAL A 182 6.12 17.09 7.71
CA VAL A 182 6.36 17.85 8.94
C VAL A 182 5.34 18.97 9.13
N LEU A 183 5.04 19.78 8.12
CA LEU A 183 4.19 20.95 8.25
C LEU A 183 3.18 21.15 7.12
N TRP A 184 3.60 21.06 5.85
CA TRP A 184 2.73 21.25 4.67
C TRP A 184 3.25 20.41 3.51
N ARG A 185 2.39 19.57 2.96
CA ARG A 185 2.72 18.68 1.85
C ARG A 185 3.40 19.45 0.71
N GLY A 186 4.65 19.08 0.37
CA GLY A 186 5.38 19.65 -0.76
C GLY A 186 6.15 20.94 -0.50
N THR A 187 6.29 21.40 0.74
CA THR A 187 7.11 22.58 1.05
C THR A 187 8.60 22.24 1.06
N ARG A 188 9.46 23.26 0.82
CA ARG A 188 10.93 23.13 0.94
C ARG A 188 11.37 22.66 2.33
N LEU A 189 10.58 22.91 3.36
CA LEU A 189 10.84 22.50 4.75
C LEU A 189 10.80 20.99 4.93
N ASP A 190 9.92 20.25 4.21
CA ASP A 190 9.86 18.80 4.29
C ASP A 190 11.16 18.15 3.78
N ARG A 191 11.83 18.76 2.80
CA ARG A 191 13.13 18.26 2.27
C ARG A 191 14.29 18.43 3.26
N HIS A 192 14.20 19.37 4.19
CA HIS A 192 15.22 19.65 5.21
C HIS A 192 14.93 18.97 6.56
N ALA A 193 13.83 18.27 6.67
CA ALA A 193 13.41 17.58 7.89
C ALA A 193 14.19 16.28 8.19
N GLY A 194 15.31 16.02 7.50
CA GLY A 194 16.07 14.76 7.53
C GLY A 194 16.22 14.06 8.89
N PRO A 195 16.67 14.73 9.97
CA PRO A 195 16.73 14.10 11.30
C PRO A 195 15.35 13.87 11.92
N LEU A 196 14.39 14.80 11.73
CA LEU A 196 13.04 14.72 12.27
C LEU A 196 12.20 13.66 11.55
N ALA A 197 12.44 13.43 10.25
CA ALA A 197 11.78 12.38 9.47
C ALA A 197 12.02 10.97 10.05
N ARG A 198 13.07 10.79 10.86
CA ARG A 198 13.36 9.53 11.57
C ARG A 198 12.43 9.29 12.76
N LEU A 199 11.80 10.35 13.26
CA LEU A 199 10.82 10.22 14.34
C LEU A 199 9.46 9.81 13.74
N SER A 200 8.85 8.78 14.32
CA SER A 200 7.54 8.28 13.88
C SER A 200 6.46 9.37 13.82
N ALA A 201 6.54 10.34 14.74
CA ALA A 201 5.60 11.46 14.80
C ALA A 201 5.61 12.37 13.54
N PHE A 202 6.68 12.37 12.75
CA PHE A 202 6.79 13.17 11.53
C PHE A 202 6.76 12.33 10.25
N THR A 203 6.58 11.02 10.39
CA THR A 203 6.38 10.10 9.27
C THR A 203 4.88 10.00 9.00
N PHE A 204 4.46 10.41 7.80
CA PHE A 204 3.05 10.32 7.38
C PHE A 204 2.67 8.89 6.97
N GLN A 205 3.59 8.19 6.34
CA GLN A 205 3.35 6.89 5.75
C GLN A 205 4.60 6.02 5.85
N HIS A 206 4.41 4.74 6.05
CA HIS A 206 5.45 3.73 6.03
C HIS A 206 5.28 2.85 4.80
N VAL A 207 6.37 2.63 4.05
CA VAL A 207 6.44 1.61 3.01
C VAL A 207 7.43 0.55 3.47
N LEU A 208 6.95 -0.66 3.64
CA LEU A 208 7.71 -1.80 4.14
C LEU A 208 8.06 -2.72 2.98
N ALA A 209 9.33 -3.07 2.82
CA ALA A 209 9.74 -4.18 1.99
C ALA A 209 10.08 -5.36 2.89
N ALA A 210 9.35 -6.46 2.71
CA ALA A 210 9.46 -7.65 3.52
C ALA A 210 9.67 -8.89 2.64
N ARG A 211 10.35 -9.90 3.18
CA ARG A 211 10.64 -11.15 2.48
C ARG A 211 9.86 -12.29 3.10
N LYS A 212 9.25 -13.13 2.26
CA LYS A 212 8.61 -14.35 2.74
C LYS A 212 9.64 -15.30 3.33
N VAL A 213 9.44 -15.69 4.58
CA VAL A 213 10.26 -16.72 5.25
C VAL A 213 9.63 -18.09 5.06
N SER A 214 10.47 -19.13 5.03
CA SER A 214 9.97 -20.50 5.11
C SER A 214 9.33 -20.69 6.48
N ARG A 215 8.06 -21.04 6.54
CA ARG A 215 7.48 -21.53 7.80
C ARG A 215 8.12 -22.90 8.10
N PRO A 216 8.57 -23.16 9.36
CA PRO A 216 9.15 -24.44 9.75
C PRO A 216 8.15 -25.60 9.62
#